data_150a1616f454e57d151ecbb4bad69372
#
_entry.id   150a1616f454e57d151ecbb4bad69372
#
_cell.length_a   1.000
_cell.length_b   1.000
_cell.length_c   1.000
_cell.angle_alpha   90.00
_cell.angle_beta   90.00
_cell.angle_gamma   90.00
#
_symmetry.space_group_name_H-M   'P 1'
#
loop_
_entity.id
_entity.type
_entity.pdbx_description
1 polymer ?
#
loop_
_entity_poly.entity_id
_entity_poly.type
_entity_poly.pdbx_seq_one_letter_code
_entity_poly.pdbx_strand_id
1 'polypeptide(L)'
;MPSVHKQPGRPFWFCAFSIFNPETGASRRVFRSTKTKDKKQALEICRVWHKAALKARNGLLNEDSARAIIAQGVSDVLMATSAESLPSASITAWCERWLQAKAIEAGESTHIRYKPIIERFTGFLGETKNKRDISALQASDIARFRDREAKERSRSTANLSLKVLRVCLGEAARQGLLTVNPAVRVKLLKSSKESKRRDFTLAEIQRILKACGDDQEWRGLVLFGLYIGARLGDLRRLTWRAVNLEAGEIAFTARKTGRRMVLPLHATLVDYLSAIPASDNPNAYIFPKAASAKRTGSLSNQFREILADAGLVEPRTHKSTGKGRLGAREASEVSFQSLRHSAVTMLKASGLSDVFAREIVGHESAAVSRQYTHLSTDDLRVAMQRLPDVTNS
;
A
#
# COMPACT_ATOMS: atom_id res chain seq x y z
N MET A 1 -47.79 7.36 -21.86
CA MET A 1 -47.65 6.50 -20.67
C MET A 1 -47.10 5.15 -21.09
N PRO A 2 -46.32 4.48 -20.25
CA PRO A 2 -45.85 3.12 -20.54
C PRO A 2 -47.04 2.16 -20.54
N SER A 3 -47.07 1.28 -21.51
CA SER A 3 -48.13 0.26 -21.62
C SER A 3 -47.53 -1.10 -21.97
N VAL A 4 -48.19 -2.16 -21.50
CA VAL A 4 -47.78 -3.55 -21.80
C VAL A 4 -48.83 -4.20 -22.70
N HIS A 5 -48.33 -4.90 -23.70
CA HIS A 5 -49.14 -5.56 -24.71
C HIS A 5 -48.72 -7.02 -24.85
N LYS A 6 -49.70 -7.89 -25.11
CA LYS A 6 -49.44 -9.29 -25.48
C LYS A 6 -49.52 -9.38 -26.99
N GLN A 7 -48.53 -9.93 -27.64
CA GLN A 7 -48.56 -10.16 -29.10
C GLN A 7 -49.05 -11.58 -29.41
N PRO A 8 -49.86 -11.78 -30.41
CA PRO A 8 -50.31 -13.10 -30.83
C PRO A 8 -49.10 -14.03 -31.15
N GLY A 9 -49.13 -15.26 -30.67
CA GLY A 9 -48.06 -16.24 -30.92
C GLY A 9 -46.79 -16.03 -30.09
N ARG A 10 -46.69 -15.05 -29.20
CA ARG A 10 -45.52 -14.82 -28.36
C ARG A 10 -45.85 -15.05 -26.87
N PRO A 11 -44.99 -15.82 -26.14
CA PRO A 11 -45.28 -16.23 -24.76
C PRO A 11 -45.11 -15.07 -23.76
N PHE A 12 -44.34 -14.02 -24.11
CA PHE A 12 -43.98 -12.93 -23.20
C PHE A 12 -44.78 -11.66 -23.46
N TRP A 13 -44.91 -10.80 -22.42
CA TRP A 13 -45.42 -9.44 -22.54
C TRP A 13 -44.41 -8.52 -23.19
N PHE A 14 -44.91 -7.53 -23.93
CA PHE A 14 -44.12 -6.49 -24.59
C PHE A 14 -44.41 -5.15 -23.94
N CYS A 15 -43.36 -4.40 -23.64
CA CYS A 15 -43.46 -3.00 -23.20
C CYS A 15 -43.40 -2.05 -24.40
N ALA A 16 -44.30 -1.06 -24.40
CA ALA A 16 -44.31 0.03 -25.36
C ALA A 16 -43.97 1.35 -24.63
N PHE A 17 -42.90 2.02 -25.07
CA PHE A 17 -42.49 3.33 -24.57
C PHE A 17 -41.81 4.15 -25.67
N SER A 18 -41.74 5.49 -25.48
CA SER A 18 -41.13 6.39 -26.46
C SER A 18 -39.69 6.68 -26.11
N ILE A 19 -38.81 6.66 -27.11
CA ILE A 19 -37.42 7.08 -27.04
C ILE A 19 -37.27 8.36 -27.85
N PHE A 20 -36.61 9.38 -27.28
CA PHE A 20 -36.27 10.63 -27.91
C PHE A 20 -34.87 10.56 -28.54
N ASN A 21 -34.75 11.00 -29.80
CA ASN A 21 -33.45 11.19 -30.43
C ASN A 21 -33.07 12.67 -30.39
N PRO A 22 -32.00 13.04 -29.64
CA PRO A 22 -31.60 14.44 -29.49
C PRO A 22 -31.07 15.05 -30.80
N GLU A 23 -30.52 14.23 -31.72
CA GLU A 23 -29.99 14.72 -33.01
C GLU A 23 -31.09 15.11 -34.00
N THR A 24 -32.22 14.39 -34.01
CA THR A 24 -33.32 14.61 -34.95
C THR A 24 -34.50 15.33 -34.33
N GLY A 25 -34.52 15.51 -33.00
CA GLY A 25 -35.65 16.08 -32.27
C GLY A 25 -36.91 15.20 -32.23
N ALA A 26 -36.88 14.02 -32.85
CA ALA A 26 -38.03 13.14 -33.02
C ALA A 26 -38.18 12.12 -31.89
N SER A 27 -39.42 11.79 -31.53
CA SER A 27 -39.73 10.72 -30.60
C SER A 27 -40.25 9.49 -31.34
N ARG A 28 -39.66 8.34 -31.12
CA ARG A 28 -40.07 7.06 -31.71
C ARG A 28 -40.61 6.13 -30.65
N ARG A 29 -41.74 5.51 -30.91
CA ARG A 29 -42.30 4.46 -30.04
C ARG A 29 -41.62 3.17 -30.28
N VAL A 30 -41.14 2.50 -29.20
CA VAL A 30 -40.37 1.26 -29.24
C VAL A 30 -41.12 0.17 -28.48
N PHE A 31 -41.10 -1.05 -29.04
CA PHE A 31 -41.67 -2.24 -28.43
C PHE A 31 -40.52 -3.19 -28.05
N ARG A 32 -40.46 -3.60 -26.78
CA ARG A 32 -39.44 -4.51 -26.28
C ARG A 32 -40.08 -5.63 -25.46
N SER A 33 -39.63 -6.87 -25.69
CA SER A 33 -40.07 -8.02 -24.90
C SER A 33 -39.56 -7.87 -23.47
N THR A 34 -40.43 -8.04 -22.48
CA THR A 34 -40.09 -8.02 -21.06
C THR A 34 -39.58 -9.37 -20.58
N LYS A 35 -39.61 -10.40 -21.44
CA LYS A 35 -39.21 -11.80 -21.15
C LYS A 35 -39.93 -12.42 -19.94
N THR A 36 -41.06 -11.86 -19.52
CA THR A 36 -41.93 -12.40 -18.49
C THR A 36 -43.33 -12.73 -19.04
N LYS A 37 -43.96 -13.79 -18.48
CA LYS A 37 -45.36 -14.15 -18.75
C LYS A 37 -46.33 -13.45 -17.80
N ASP A 38 -45.83 -12.87 -16.71
CA ASP A 38 -46.64 -12.15 -15.73
C ASP A 38 -46.83 -10.70 -16.14
N LYS A 39 -48.13 -10.26 -16.19
CA LYS A 39 -48.51 -8.90 -16.60
C LYS A 39 -48.04 -7.83 -15.59
N LYS A 40 -48.06 -8.16 -14.30
CA LYS A 40 -47.66 -7.22 -13.23
C LYS A 40 -46.17 -6.97 -13.27
N GLN A 41 -45.39 -8.03 -13.39
CA GLN A 41 -43.93 -7.91 -13.58
C GLN A 41 -43.58 -7.15 -14.88
N ALA A 42 -44.27 -7.45 -15.98
CA ALA A 42 -44.06 -6.76 -17.24
C ALA A 42 -44.32 -5.26 -17.14
N LEU A 43 -45.34 -4.86 -16.36
CA LEU A 43 -45.67 -3.45 -16.13
C LEU A 43 -44.56 -2.74 -15.31
N GLU A 44 -44.01 -3.37 -14.30
CA GLU A 44 -42.88 -2.82 -13.52
C GLU A 44 -41.64 -2.64 -14.40
N ILE A 45 -41.27 -3.63 -15.17
CA ILE A 45 -40.16 -3.52 -16.14
C ILE A 45 -40.41 -2.36 -17.11
N CYS A 46 -41.62 -2.23 -17.58
CA CYS A 46 -42.00 -1.14 -18.51
C CYS A 46 -41.89 0.25 -17.87
N ARG A 47 -42.24 0.39 -16.60
CA ARG A 47 -42.09 1.64 -15.83
C ARG A 47 -40.63 2.04 -15.70
N VAL A 48 -39.72 1.04 -15.39
CA VAL A 48 -38.29 1.27 -15.29
C VAL A 48 -37.71 1.78 -16.62
N TRP A 49 -38.04 1.13 -17.73
CA TRP A 49 -37.56 1.54 -19.06
C TRP A 49 -38.09 2.91 -19.47
N HIS A 50 -39.37 3.21 -19.18
CA HIS A 50 -39.94 4.53 -19.46
C HIS A 50 -39.31 5.64 -18.64
N LYS A 51 -39.02 5.39 -17.34
CA LYS A 51 -38.29 6.31 -16.46
C LYS A 51 -36.88 6.60 -16.98
N ALA A 52 -36.18 5.57 -17.49
CA ALA A 52 -34.88 5.70 -18.13
C ALA A 52 -34.97 6.57 -19.42
N ALA A 53 -35.96 6.30 -20.26
CA ALA A 53 -36.20 7.04 -21.50
C ALA A 53 -36.52 8.54 -21.25
N LEU A 54 -37.30 8.85 -20.21
CA LEU A 54 -37.57 10.22 -19.79
C LEU A 54 -36.33 10.95 -19.31
N LYS A 55 -35.48 10.29 -18.52
CA LYS A 55 -34.20 10.86 -18.08
C LYS A 55 -33.24 11.09 -19.24
N ALA A 56 -33.21 10.17 -20.23
CA ALA A 56 -32.42 10.33 -21.45
C ALA A 56 -32.91 11.57 -22.25
N ARG A 57 -34.21 11.73 -22.39
CA ARG A 57 -34.81 12.90 -23.08
C ARG A 57 -34.40 14.23 -22.44
N ASN A 58 -34.32 14.28 -21.12
CA ASN A 58 -33.95 15.48 -20.37
C ASN A 58 -32.44 15.68 -20.21
N GLY A 59 -31.60 14.92 -20.90
CA GLY A 59 -30.15 14.98 -20.77
C GLY A 59 -29.62 14.50 -19.40
N LEU A 60 -30.48 13.93 -18.55
CA LEU A 60 -30.16 13.48 -17.19
C LEU A 60 -29.76 11.99 -17.11
N LEU A 61 -29.77 11.27 -18.25
CA LEU A 61 -29.37 9.88 -18.32
C LEU A 61 -27.86 9.82 -18.57
N ASN A 62 -27.11 9.88 -17.49
CA ASN A 62 -25.68 9.54 -17.48
C ASN A 62 -25.50 8.10 -16.99
N GLU A 63 -24.26 7.61 -17.01
CA GLU A 63 -23.94 6.24 -16.59
C GLU A 63 -24.42 5.93 -15.17
N ASP A 64 -24.35 6.89 -14.27
CA ASP A 64 -24.77 6.74 -12.87
C ASP A 64 -26.28 6.63 -12.72
N SER A 65 -27.03 7.53 -13.39
CA SER A 65 -28.49 7.48 -13.34
C SER A 65 -29.03 6.22 -14.02
N ALA A 66 -28.38 5.72 -15.06
CA ALA A 66 -28.71 4.47 -15.69
C ALA A 66 -28.46 3.28 -14.74
N ARG A 67 -27.31 3.23 -14.09
CA ARG A 67 -26.97 2.20 -13.09
C ARG A 67 -27.93 2.22 -11.91
N ALA A 68 -28.26 3.40 -11.38
CA ALA A 68 -29.21 3.55 -10.28
C ALA A 68 -30.62 3.05 -10.65
N ILE A 69 -31.07 3.31 -11.87
CA ILE A 69 -32.38 2.81 -12.36
C ILE A 69 -32.36 1.29 -12.47
N ILE A 70 -31.29 0.71 -12.99
CA ILE A 70 -31.13 -0.75 -13.11
C ILE A 70 -31.08 -1.38 -11.72
N ALA A 71 -30.25 -0.86 -10.83
CA ALA A 71 -30.13 -1.37 -9.47
C ALA A 71 -31.45 -1.32 -8.69
N GLN A 72 -32.20 -0.21 -8.82
CA GLN A 72 -33.52 -0.08 -8.22
C GLN A 72 -34.51 -1.10 -8.80
N GLY A 73 -34.53 -1.27 -10.12
CA GLY A 73 -35.42 -2.23 -10.75
C GLY A 73 -35.11 -3.70 -10.36
N VAL A 74 -33.81 -4.04 -10.21
CA VAL A 74 -33.39 -5.35 -9.71
C VAL A 74 -33.74 -5.53 -8.24
N SER A 75 -33.56 -4.49 -7.41
CA SER A 75 -33.94 -4.51 -6.00
C SER A 75 -35.45 -4.69 -5.82
N ASP A 76 -36.26 -3.99 -6.60
CA ASP A 76 -37.72 -4.11 -6.57
C ASP A 76 -38.18 -5.52 -6.94
N VAL A 77 -37.52 -6.14 -7.91
CA VAL A 77 -37.78 -7.55 -8.30
C VAL A 77 -37.38 -8.52 -7.20
N LEU A 78 -36.19 -8.36 -6.60
CA LEU A 78 -35.72 -9.23 -5.52
C LEU A 78 -36.62 -9.12 -4.29
N MET A 79 -37.01 -7.93 -3.90
CA MET A 79 -37.95 -7.72 -2.78
C MET A 79 -39.34 -8.36 -3.05
N ALA A 80 -39.77 -8.35 -4.31
CA ALA A 80 -41.05 -8.96 -4.69
C ALA A 80 -41.02 -10.48 -4.76
N THR A 81 -39.82 -11.08 -4.98
CA THR A 81 -39.68 -12.53 -5.22
C THR A 81 -39.08 -13.29 -4.05
N SER A 82 -38.16 -12.71 -3.30
CA SER A 82 -37.39 -13.40 -2.25
C SER A 82 -37.38 -12.70 -0.90
N ALA A 83 -38.03 -11.53 -0.77
CA ALA A 83 -37.95 -10.67 0.39
C ALA A 83 -36.52 -10.23 0.78
N GLU A 84 -35.54 -10.50 -0.10
CA GLU A 84 -34.16 -10.06 0.08
C GLU A 84 -33.90 -8.73 -0.57
N SER A 85 -33.28 -7.80 0.13
CA SER A 85 -32.77 -6.56 -0.42
C SER A 85 -31.36 -6.75 -0.93
N LEU A 86 -31.00 -6.06 -2.02
CA LEU A 86 -29.60 -5.97 -2.41
C LEU A 86 -28.79 -5.37 -1.25
N PRO A 87 -27.62 -5.94 -0.93
CA PRO A 87 -26.76 -5.35 0.09
C PRO A 87 -26.44 -3.92 -0.30
N SER A 88 -26.76 -2.99 0.58
CA SER A 88 -26.51 -1.56 0.40
C SER A 88 -25.78 -0.98 1.60
N ALA A 89 -24.92 0.00 1.37
CA ALA A 89 -24.27 0.76 2.42
C ALA A 89 -23.90 2.14 1.90
N SER A 90 -24.04 3.17 2.74
CA SER A 90 -23.47 4.47 2.38
C SER A 90 -21.95 4.40 2.31
N ILE A 91 -21.33 5.30 1.53
CA ILE A 91 -19.87 5.35 1.38
C ILE A 91 -19.20 5.47 2.75
N THR A 92 -19.71 6.35 3.64
CA THR A 92 -19.16 6.51 4.99
C THR A 92 -19.30 5.23 5.81
N ALA A 93 -20.50 4.66 5.90
CA ALA A 93 -20.76 3.46 6.69
C ALA A 93 -19.90 2.27 6.23
N TRP A 94 -19.69 2.13 4.92
CA TRP A 94 -18.79 1.11 4.39
C TRP A 94 -17.33 1.37 4.81
N CYS A 95 -16.83 2.59 4.62
CA CYS A 95 -15.46 2.95 4.95
C CYS A 95 -15.15 2.74 6.45
N GLU A 96 -16.07 3.11 7.34
CA GLU A 96 -15.95 2.91 8.78
C GLU A 96 -15.93 1.42 9.14
N ARG A 97 -16.89 0.65 8.64
CA ARG A 97 -16.94 -0.80 8.85
C ARG A 97 -15.68 -1.50 8.35
N TRP A 98 -15.20 -1.13 7.16
CA TRP A 98 -13.97 -1.66 6.61
C TRP A 98 -12.73 -1.32 7.45
N LEU A 99 -12.64 -0.09 7.98
CA LEU A 99 -11.55 0.30 8.88
C LEU A 99 -11.59 -0.48 10.20
N GLN A 100 -12.77 -0.71 10.76
CA GLN A 100 -12.95 -1.54 11.96
C GLN A 100 -12.49 -2.99 11.71
N ALA A 101 -12.91 -3.59 10.60
CA ALA A 101 -12.44 -4.93 10.21
C ALA A 101 -10.91 -4.97 10.07
N LYS A 102 -10.31 -3.95 9.42
CA LYS A 102 -8.84 -3.88 9.25
C LYS A 102 -8.09 -3.60 10.55
N ALA A 103 -8.72 -3.06 11.58
CA ALA A 103 -8.11 -2.96 12.91
C ALA A 103 -7.90 -4.33 13.56
N ILE A 104 -8.75 -5.30 13.25
CA ILE A 104 -8.69 -6.68 13.76
C ILE A 104 -7.80 -7.56 12.86
N GLU A 105 -8.03 -7.52 11.55
CA GLU A 105 -7.38 -8.41 10.57
C GLU A 105 -5.93 -8.03 10.26
N ALA A 106 -5.61 -6.73 10.27
CA ALA A 106 -4.29 -6.24 9.92
C ALA A 106 -3.53 -5.78 11.17
N GLY A 107 -2.19 -5.86 11.10
CA GLY A 107 -1.38 -5.31 12.19
C GLY A 107 -1.62 -3.80 12.39
N GLU A 108 -1.48 -3.32 13.64
CA GLU A 108 -1.69 -1.94 14.08
C GLU A 108 -1.07 -0.89 13.12
N SER A 109 0.15 -1.15 12.63
CA SER A 109 0.84 -0.24 11.70
C SER A 109 0.12 -0.06 10.37
N THR A 110 -0.61 -1.07 9.91
CA THR A 110 -1.41 -1.03 8.68
C THR A 110 -2.67 -0.21 8.90
N HIS A 111 -3.38 -0.43 10.01
CA HIS A 111 -4.55 0.35 10.39
C HIS A 111 -4.21 1.85 10.56
N ILE A 112 -3.13 2.18 11.30
CA ILE A 112 -2.63 3.56 11.46
C ILE A 112 -2.34 4.22 10.11
N ARG A 113 -1.91 3.45 9.10
CA ARG A 113 -1.67 3.97 7.75
C ARG A 113 -2.97 4.16 6.95
N TYR A 114 -3.93 3.25 7.07
CA TYR A 114 -5.15 3.25 6.27
C TYR A 114 -6.15 4.33 6.74
N LYS A 115 -6.32 4.46 8.05
CA LYS A 115 -7.27 5.38 8.67
C LYS A 115 -7.18 6.81 8.10
N PRO A 116 -6.03 7.52 8.12
CA PRO A 116 -5.97 8.88 7.63
C PRO A 116 -6.15 9.00 6.10
N ILE A 117 -5.96 7.92 5.34
CA ILE A 117 -6.23 7.92 3.89
C ILE A 117 -7.73 7.88 3.65
N ILE A 118 -8.44 7.02 4.35
CA ILE A 118 -9.89 6.90 4.25
C ILE A 118 -10.57 8.19 4.75
N GLU A 119 -10.13 8.76 5.89
CA GLU A 119 -10.65 10.03 6.41
C GLU A 119 -10.47 11.19 5.42
N ARG A 120 -9.33 11.26 4.74
CA ARG A 120 -9.13 12.26 3.69
C ARG A 120 -9.98 12.02 2.47
N PHE A 121 -10.20 10.76 2.11
CA PHE A 121 -11.07 10.42 0.99
C PHE A 121 -12.53 10.78 1.26
N THR A 122 -13.08 10.41 2.41
CA THR A 122 -14.45 10.79 2.82
C THR A 122 -14.58 12.30 2.97
N GLY A 123 -13.59 12.97 3.59
CA GLY A 123 -13.55 14.44 3.65
C GLY A 123 -13.52 15.12 2.27
N PHE A 124 -12.82 14.52 1.29
CA PHE A 124 -12.80 15.01 -0.09
C PHE A 124 -14.15 14.88 -0.80
N LEU A 125 -14.87 13.80 -0.59
CA LEU A 125 -16.16 13.56 -1.21
C LEU A 125 -17.25 14.54 -0.69
N GLY A 126 -17.13 14.98 0.55
CA GLY A 126 -18.09 15.84 1.22
C GLY A 126 -19.34 15.10 1.71
N GLU A 127 -20.11 15.75 2.58
CA GLU A 127 -21.20 15.10 3.33
C GLU A 127 -22.30 14.54 2.42
N THR A 128 -22.75 15.31 1.44
CA THR A 128 -23.83 14.91 0.52
C THR A 128 -23.50 13.63 -0.25
N LYS A 129 -22.25 13.50 -0.73
CA LYS A 129 -21.84 12.33 -1.50
C LYS A 129 -21.59 11.11 -0.61
N ASN A 130 -21.06 11.32 0.57
CA ASN A 130 -20.82 10.26 1.56
C ASN A 130 -22.08 9.55 2.04
N LYS A 131 -23.22 10.24 2.07
CA LYS A 131 -24.54 9.67 2.43
C LYS A 131 -25.14 8.81 1.31
N ARG A 132 -24.61 8.88 0.08
CA ARG A 132 -25.07 8.05 -1.03
C ARG A 132 -24.60 6.61 -0.87
N ASP A 133 -25.34 5.72 -1.51
CA ASP A 133 -24.92 4.32 -1.63
C ASP A 133 -23.54 4.22 -2.31
N ILE A 134 -22.72 3.25 -1.86
CA ILE A 134 -21.37 3.05 -2.37
C ILE A 134 -21.34 2.74 -3.87
N SER A 135 -22.40 2.19 -4.42
CA SER A 135 -22.55 1.92 -5.86
C SER A 135 -22.58 3.19 -6.72
N ALA A 136 -22.85 4.34 -6.10
CA ALA A 136 -22.79 5.65 -6.77
C ALA A 136 -21.36 6.21 -6.92
N LEU A 137 -20.35 5.53 -6.38
CA LEU A 137 -18.96 5.97 -6.44
C LEU A 137 -18.35 5.69 -7.81
N GLN A 138 -17.82 6.74 -8.44
CA GLN A 138 -17.27 6.68 -9.80
C GLN A 138 -15.74 6.64 -9.81
N ALA A 139 -15.17 6.10 -10.89
CA ALA A 139 -13.74 6.17 -11.16
C ALA A 139 -13.22 7.61 -11.24
N SER A 140 -14.04 8.55 -11.75
CA SER A 140 -13.73 9.98 -11.81
C SER A 140 -13.53 10.62 -10.44
N ASP A 141 -14.29 10.20 -9.41
CA ASP A 141 -14.11 10.69 -8.04
C ASP A 141 -12.78 10.28 -7.46
N ILE A 142 -12.44 9.02 -7.68
CA ILE A 142 -11.18 8.44 -7.21
C ILE A 142 -10.00 9.07 -7.95
N ALA A 143 -10.13 9.32 -9.25
CA ALA A 143 -9.11 10.00 -10.03
C ALA A 143 -8.88 11.44 -9.52
N ARG A 144 -9.95 12.21 -9.28
CA ARG A 144 -9.86 13.57 -8.71
C ARG A 144 -9.21 13.57 -7.32
N PHE A 145 -9.56 12.60 -6.46
CA PHE A 145 -8.92 12.46 -5.15
C PHE A 145 -7.42 12.14 -5.29
N ARG A 146 -7.04 11.17 -6.16
CA ARG A 146 -5.64 10.87 -6.45
C ARG A 146 -4.87 12.11 -6.90
N ASP A 147 -5.45 12.89 -7.80
CA ASP A 147 -4.80 14.06 -8.38
C ASP A 147 -4.64 15.19 -7.35
N ARG A 148 -5.63 15.36 -6.45
CA ARG A 148 -5.53 16.25 -5.29
C ARG A 148 -4.41 15.80 -4.33
N GLU A 149 -4.36 14.52 -3.97
CA GLU A 149 -3.27 13.96 -3.13
C GLU A 149 -1.90 14.16 -3.76
N ALA A 150 -1.80 14.12 -5.10
CA ALA A 150 -0.54 14.34 -5.81
C ALA A 150 -0.09 15.80 -5.79
N LYS A 151 -1.02 16.75 -5.80
CA LYS A 151 -0.76 18.19 -5.69
C LYS A 151 -0.38 18.59 -4.25
N GLU A 152 -1.13 18.10 -3.26
CA GLU A 152 -0.95 18.47 -1.85
C GLU A 152 0.19 17.72 -1.16
N ARG A 153 0.63 16.60 -1.71
CA ARG A 153 1.62 15.67 -1.10
C ARG A 153 2.70 15.26 -2.09
N SER A 154 2.67 13.99 -2.49
CA SER A 154 3.59 13.43 -3.49
C SER A 154 2.90 12.39 -4.36
N ARG A 155 3.41 12.17 -5.57
CA ARG A 155 2.92 11.10 -6.46
C ARG A 155 2.97 9.72 -5.79
N SER A 156 3.99 9.45 -4.99
CA SER A 156 4.12 8.20 -4.23
C SER A 156 3.02 8.06 -3.18
N THR A 157 2.72 9.14 -2.45
CA THR A 157 1.63 9.18 -1.46
C THR A 157 0.27 9.01 -2.14
N ALA A 158 0.03 9.71 -3.25
CA ALA A 158 -1.19 9.57 -4.04
C ALA A 158 -1.39 8.13 -4.56
N ASN A 159 -0.32 7.50 -5.03
CA ASN A 159 -0.35 6.10 -5.44
C ASN A 159 -0.64 5.15 -4.26
N LEU A 160 -0.11 5.44 -3.08
CA LEU A 160 -0.44 4.68 -1.86
C LEU A 160 -1.92 4.83 -1.52
N SER A 161 -2.45 6.07 -1.54
CA SER A 161 -3.87 6.34 -1.28
C SER A 161 -4.77 5.58 -2.26
N LEU A 162 -4.42 5.58 -3.55
CA LEU A 162 -5.15 4.81 -4.58
C LEU A 162 -5.08 3.29 -4.32
N LYS A 163 -3.92 2.76 -3.90
CA LYS A 163 -3.80 1.33 -3.54
C LYS A 163 -4.69 0.97 -2.36
N VAL A 164 -4.78 1.81 -1.34
CA VAL A 164 -5.66 1.60 -0.18
C VAL A 164 -7.12 1.60 -0.62
N LEU A 165 -7.53 2.56 -1.46
CA LEU A 165 -8.90 2.59 -2.01
C LEU A 165 -9.20 1.36 -2.86
N ARG A 166 -8.24 0.85 -3.64
CA ARG A 166 -8.42 -0.40 -4.39
C ARG A 166 -8.69 -1.60 -3.48
N VAL A 167 -8.02 -1.68 -2.33
CA VAL A 167 -8.26 -2.75 -1.34
C VAL A 167 -9.62 -2.57 -0.68
N CYS A 168 -9.96 -1.37 -0.23
CA CYS A 168 -11.23 -1.06 0.43
C CYS A 168 -12.44 -1.35 -0.50
N LEU A 169 -12.42 -0.83 -1.72
CA LEU A 169 -13.50 -1.00 -2.68
C LEU A 169 -13.50 -2.39 -3.34
N GLY A 170 -12.35 -3.08 -3.33
CA GLY A 170 -12.26 -4.48 -3.73
C GLY A 170 -13.00 -5.40 -2.77
N GLU A 171 -12.95 -5.10 -1.47
CA GLU A 171 -13.73 -5.82 -0.46
C GLU A 171 -15.22 -5.55 -0.62
N ALA A 172 -15.63 -4.30 -0.89
CA ALA A 172 -17.01 -3.96 -1.19
C ALA A 172 -17.57 -4.75 -2.39
N ALA A 173 -16.72 -4.91 -3.42
CA ALA A 173 -17.11 -5.70 -4.59
C ALA A 173 -17.24 -7.20 -4.26
N ARG A 174 -16.37 -7.76 -3.42
CA ARG A 174 -16.48 -9.16 -2.98
C ARG A 174 -17.74 -9.42 -2.14
N GLN A 175 -18.18 -8.41 -1.37
CA GLN A 175 -19.42 -8.49 -0.57
C GLN A 175 -20.70 -8.11 -1.34
N GLY A 176 -20.61 -7.94 -2.67
CA GLY A 176 -21.77 -7.64 -3.52
C GLY A 176 -22.28 -6.19 -3.46
N LEU A 177 -21.63 -5.31 -2.69
CA LEU A 177 -21.98 -3.89 -2.60
C LEU A 177 -21.62 -3.10 -3.86
N LEU A 178 -20.69 -3.61 -4.65
CA LEU A 178 -20.25 -3.05 -5.93
C LEU A 178 -20.21 -4.17 -6.97
N THR A 179 -20.71 -3.90 -8.15
CA THR A 179 -20.55 -4.83 -9.29
C THR A 179 -19.09 -4.89 -9.77
N VAL A 180 -18.41 -3.75 -9.76
CA VAL A 180 -17.01 -3.61 -10.18
C VAL A 180 -16.34 -2.57 -9.32
N ASN A 181 -15.10 -2.83 -8.91
CA ASN A 181 -14.30 -1.86 -8.16
C ASN A 181 -13.89 -0.67 -9.04
N PRO A 182 -14.43 0.55 -8.84
CA PRO A 182 -14.11 1.69 -9.67
C PRO A 182 -12.65 2.17 -9.55
N ALA A 183 -11.96 1.87 -8.43
CA ALA A 183 -10.57 2.26 -8.22
C ALA A 183 -9.57 1.51 -9.13
N VAL A 184 -9.94 0.35 -9.66
CA VAL A 184 -9.08 -0.41 -10.58
C VAL A 184 -8.93 0.30 -11.91
N ARG A 185 -9.97 1.02 -12.35
CA ARG A 185 -9.97 1.81 -13.59
C ARG A 185 -9.07 3.04 -13.54
N VAL A 186 -8.65 3.48 -12.36
CA VAL A 186 -7.77 4.64 -12.19
C VAL A 186 -6.31 4.20 -12.25
N LYS A 187 -5.53 4.75 -13.19
CA LYS A 187 -4.10 4.44 -13.35
C LYS A 187 -3.27 5.06 -12.22
N LEU A 188 -2.20 4.36 -11.84
CA LEU A 188 -1.18 4.92 -10.96
C LEU A 188 -0.43 6.05 -11.70
N LEU A 189 -0.02 7.06 -10.95
CA LEU A 189 0.82 8.12 -11.49
C LEU A 189 2.25 7.60 -11.68
N LYS A 190 2.89 7.98 -12.78
CA LYS A 190 4.32 7.72 -12.97
C LYS A 190 5.07 8.43 -11.83
N SER A 191 5.75 7.68 -10.98
CA SER A 191 6.70 8.26 -10.03
C SER A 191 8.09 8.25 -10.67
N SER A 192 8.96 9.19 -10.27
CA SER A 192 10.37 9.09 -10.59
C SER A 192 10.87 7.75 -10.06
N LYS A 193 11.44 6.92 -10.92
CA LYS A 193 11.95 5.58 -10.56
C LYS A 193 13.20 5.65 -9.69
N GLU A 194 13.83 6.79 -9.59
CA GLU A 194 15.04 6.95 -8.80
C GLU A 194 14.68 6.94 -7.31
N SER A 195 15.03 5.84 -6.66
CA SER A 195 15.21 5.87 -5.22
C SER A 195 16.37 6.84 -4.97
N LYS A 196 16.09 7.99 -4.35
CA LYS A 196 17.17 8.89 -3.90
C LYS A 196 18.04 8.26 -2.79
N ARG A 197 17.69 7.05 -2.36
CA ARG A 197 18.42 6.36 -1.30
C ARG A 197 19.62 5.63 -1.87
N ARG A 198 20.77 5.88 -1.27
CA ARG A 198 22.03 5.22 -1.57
C ARG A 198 22.54 4.40 -0.37
N ASP A 199 23.49 3.56 -0.61
CA ASP A 199 24.31 2.89 0.37
C ASP A 199 25.37 3.83 0.96
N PHE A 200 26.00 3.40 2.04
CA PHE A 200 27.16 4.05 2.64
C PHE A 200 28.45 3.44 2.09
N THR A 201 29.44 4.27 1.89
CA THR A 201 30.81 3.85 1.68
C THR A 201 31.44 3.36 3.00
N LEU A 202 32.53 2.62 2.94
CA LEU A 202 33.25 2.17 4.14
C LEU A 202 33.71 3.33 5.00
N ALA A 203 34.26 4.39 4.38
CA ALA A 203 34.69 5.59 5.08
C ALA A 203 33.51 6.34 5.78
N GLU A 204 32.32 6.33 5.16
CA GLU A 204 31.13 6.90 5.80
C GLU A 204 30.67 6.06 7.00
N ILE A 205 30.73 4.72 6.91
CA ILE A 205 30.40 3.84 8.03
C ILE A 205 31.36 4.06 9.20
N GLN A 206 32.66 4.23 8.92
CA GLN A 206 33.66 4.56 9.96
C GLN A 206 33.36 5.90 10.64
N ARG A 207 32.95 6.93 9.86
CA ARG A 207 32.52 8.23 10.43
C ARG A 207 31.26 8.10 11.28
N ILE A 208 30.30 7.29 10.86
CA ILE A 208 29.07 7.01 11.63
C ILE A 208 29.44 6.34 12.96
N LEU A 209 30.30 5.30 12.95
CA LEU A 209 30.76 4.61 14.16
C LEU A 209 31.51 5.55 15.11
N LYS A 210 32.31 6.49 14.57
CA LYS A 210 32.98 7.53 15.34
C LYS A 210 31.98 8.52 15.94
N ALA A 211 30.98 8.93 15.18
CA ALA A 211 29.92 9.83 15.63
C ALA A 211 28.98 9.22 16.70
N CYS A 212 28.94 7.87 16.84
CA CYS A 212 28.26 7.24 17.97
C CYS A 212 28.92 7.57 19.33
N GLY A 213 30.19 8.01 19.35
CA GLY A 213 30.90 8.34 20.58
C GLY A 213 30.87 7.19 21.59
N ASP A 214 30.50 7.53 22.84
CA ASP A 214 30.39 6.59 23.95
C ASP A 214 29.06 5.80 23.97
N ASP A 215 28.12 6.09 23.04
CA ASP A 215 26.86 5.37 22.98
C ASP A 215 27.04 3.96 22.37
N GLN A 216 27.35 3.01 23.24
CA GLN A 216 27.56 1.60 22.86
C GLN A 216 26.33 0.97 22.20
N GLU A 217 25.09 1.39 22.58
CA GLU A 217 23.90 0.86 21.93
C GLU A 217 23.79 1.29 20.47
N TRP A 218 24.04 2.58 20.16
CA TRP A 218 24.03 3.05 18.78
C TRP A 218 25.18 2.42 17.96
N ARG A 219 26.34 2.28 18.56
CA ARG A 219 27.46 1.57 17.93
C ARG A 219 27.04 0.14 17.56
N GLY A 220 26.44 -0.58 18.48
CA GLY A 220 25.92 -1.95 18.23
C GLY A 220 24.83 -1.98 17.18
N LEU A 221 23.83 -1.09 17.25
CA LEU A 221 22.77 -1.01 16.25
C LEU A 221 23.32 -0.78 14.84
N VAL A 222 24.35 0.06 14.68
CA VAL A 222 25.01 0.29 13.39
C VAL A 222 25.71 -0.97 12.91
N LEU A 223 26.50 -1.65 13.77
CA LEU A 223 27.20 -2.90 13.43
C LEU A 223 26.20 -3.99 13.03
N PHE A 224 25.15 -4.21 13.81
CA PHE A 224 24.13 -5.21 13.50
C PHE A 224 23.34 -4.84 12.22
N GLY A 225 23.07 -3.54 12.03
CA GLY A 225 22.42 -3.04 10.81
C GLY A 225 23.23 -3.31 9.55
N LEU A 226 24.55 -3.29 9.66
CA LEU A 226 25.49 -3.57 8.59
C LEU A 226 25.70 -5.09 8.38
N TYR A 227 26.16 -5.81 9.41
CA TYR A 227 26.63 -7.18 9.25
C TYR A 227 25.50 -8.20 9.06
N ILE A 228 24.33 -7.99 9.67
CA ILE A 228 23.17 -8.88 9.48
C ILE A 228 22.07 -8.24 8.63
N GLY A 229 22.24 -6.98 8.23
CA GLY A 229 21.29 -6.28 7.37
C GLY A 229 19.87 -6.17 7.95
N ALA A 230 19.68 -6.32 9.26
CA ALA A 230 18.37 -6.32 9.88
C ALA A 230 17.75 -4.91 9.95
N ARG A 231 16.42 -4.85 10.00
CA ARG A 231 15.73 -3.56 10.13
C ARG A 231 15.84 -3.02 11.55
N LEU A 232 15.95 -1.72 11.71
CA LEU A 232 16.02 -1.06 13.03
C LEU A 232 14.88 -1.49 13.98
N GLY A 233 13.67 -1.74 13.44
CA GLY A 233 12.54 -2.22 14.22
C GLY A 233 12.68 -3.66 14.71
N ASP A 234 13.47 -4.48 14.04
CA ASP A 234 13.78 -5.84 14.45
C ASP A 234 14.96 -5.81 15.45
N LEU A 235 16.03 -5.06 15.17
CA LEU A 235 17.20 -4.92 16.03
C LEU A 235 16.88 -4.43 17.44
N ARG A 236 16.07 -3.38 17.57
CA ARG A 236 15.66 -2.85 18.88
C ARG A 236 14.96 -3.86 19.78
N ARG A 237 14.52 -5.00 19.24
CA ARG A 237 13.81 -6.06 19.95
C ARG A 237 14.62 -7.32 20.13
N LEU A 238 15.89 -7.31 19.74
CA LEU A 238 16.76 -8.46 19.96
C LEU A 238 16.99 -8.65 21.45
N THR A 239 16.83 -9.88 21.89
CA THR A 239 17.09 -10.32 23.27
C THR A 239 18.31 -11.22 23.29
N TRP A 240 18.90 -11.41 24.45
CA TRP A 240 20.04 -12.31 24.63
C TRP A 240 19.73 -13.75 24.22
N ARG A 241 18.47 -14.18 24.30
CA ARG A 241 18.03 -15.49 23.78
C ARG A 241 18.28 -15.66 22.28
N ALA A 242 18.35 -14.57 21.52
CA ALA A 242 18.62 -14.62 20.08
C ALA A 242 20.06 -14.97 19.74
N VAL A 243 20.99 -14.84 20.68
CA VAL A 243 22.44 -14.99 20.48
C VAL A 243 22.91 -16.29 21.07
N ASN A 244 23.68 -17.06 20.29
CA ASN A 244 24.48 -18.19 20.74
C ASN A 244 25.94 -17.90 20.43
N LEU A 245 26.70 -17.45 21.42
CA LEU A 245 28.11 -17.11 21.24
C LEU A 245 28.98 -18.36 21.04
N GLU A 246 28.62 -19.50 21.60
CA GLU A 246 29.35 -20.74 21.43
C GLU A 246 29.28 -21.26 19.99
N ALA A 247 28.07 -21.23 19.41
CA ALA A 247 27.85 -21.58 18.01
C ALA A 247 28.23 -20.43 17.04
N GLY A 248 28.47 -19.22 17.54
CA GLY A 248 28.70 -18.05 16.70
C GLY A 248 27.50 -17.67 15.84
N GLU A 249 26.29 -17.82 16.37
CA GLU A 249 25.04 -17.62 15.61
C GLU A 249 24.07 -16.65 16.29
N ILE A 250 23.22 -16.02 15.46
CA ILE A 250 22.08 -15.25 15.91
C ILE A 250 20.80 -15.76 15.23
N ALA A 251 19.74 -15.97 16.02
CA ALA A 251 18.44 -16.45 15.55
C ALA A 251 17.31 -15.49 15.99
N PHE A 252 16.60 -14.92 15.04
CA PHE A 252 15.46 -14.03 15.31
C PHE A 252 14.39 -14.14 14.24
N THR A 253 13.17 -13.65 14.53
CA THR A 253 12.09 -13.59 13.56
C THR A 253 11.87 -12.15 13.08
N ALA A 254 12.02 -11.92 11.78
CA ALA A 254 11.77 -10.62 11.17
C ALA A 254 10.26 -10.25 11.26
N ARG A 255 9.93 -9.25 12.05
CA ARG A 255 8.53 -8.91 12.41
C ARG A 255 7.65 -8.58 11.20
N LYS A 256 8.22 -7.94 10.18
CA LYS A 256 7.45 -7.51 9.00
C LYS A 256 7.01 -8.66 8.11
N THR A 257 7.78 -9.75 8.08
CA THR A 257 7.58 -10.87 7.15
C THR A 257 7.27 -12.18 7.86
N GLY A 258 7.44 -12.25 9.18
CA GLY A 258 7.30 -13.49 9.95
C GLY A 258 8.42 -14.50 9.70
N ARG A 259 9.44 -14.15 8.88
CA ARG A 259 10.52 -15.06 8.51
C ARG A 259 11.48 -15.25 9.67
N ARG A 260 11.75 -16.51 10.00
CA ARG A 260 12.84 -16.89 10.91
C ARG A 260 14.18 -16.75 10.18
N MET A 261 15.09 -16.04 10.80
CA MET A 261 16.46 -15.81 10.35
C MET A 261 17.39 -16.52 11.31
N VAL A 262 18.33 -17.30 10.80
CA VAL A 262 19.45 -17.87 11.54
C VAL A 262 20.71 -17.51 10.75
N LEU A 263 21.58 -16.73 11.34
CA LEU A 263 22.74 -16.15 10.65
C LEU A 263 24.01 -16.35 11.48
N PRO A 264 25.14 -16.63 10.85
CA PRO A 264 26.42 -16.61 11.53
C PRO A 264 26.76 -15.17 11.97
N LEU A 265 27.38 -15.04 13.13
CA LEU A 265 27.89 -13.77 13.64
C LEU A 265 29.28 -13.50 13.02
N HIS A 266 29.44 -12.31 12.47
CA HIS A 266 30.75 -11.81 12.09
C HIS A 266 31.61 -11.57 13.35
N ALA A 267 32.94 -11.77 13.28
CA ALA A 267 33.85 -11.59 14.42
C ALA A 267 33.65 -10.25 15.14
N THR A 268 33.51 -9.17 14.40
CA THR A 268 33.21 -7.84 14.96
C THR A 268 31.94 -7.79 15.83
N LEU A 269 30.93 -8.61 15.52
CA LEU A 269 29.71 -8.69 16.35
C LEU A 269 29.95 -9.54 17.60
N VAL A 270 30.76 -10.58 17.51
CA VAL A 270 31.17 -11.39 18.68
C VAL A 270 31.95 -10.51 19.64
N ASP A 271 32.96 -9.77 19.14
CA ASP A 271 33.76 -8.84 19.95
C ASP A 271 32.89 -7.80 20.63
N TYR A 272 31.96 -7.19 19.88
CA TYR A 272 31.02 -6.21 20.43
C TYR A 272 30.16 -6.82 21.54
N LEU A 273 29.55 -7.99 21.30
CA LEU A 273 28.69 -8.68 22.28
C LEU A 273 29.45 -9.11 23.54
N SER A 274 30.70 -9.48 23.40
CA SER A 274 31.59 -9.85 24.53
C SER A 274 32.03 -8.64 25.36
N ALA A 275 32.06 -7.43 24.73
CA ALA A 275 32.47 -6.21 25.39
C ALA A 275 31.36 -5.49 26.15
N ILE A 276 30.09 -5.77 25.83
CA ILE A 276 28.96 -5.15 26.53
C ILE A 276 28.47 -6.00 27.70
N PRO A 277 27.85 -5.39 28.74
CA PRO A 277 27.32 -6.16 29.86
C PRO A 277 26.25 -7.14 29.38
N ALA A 278 26.49 -8.41 29.58
CA ALA A 278 25.49 -9.44 29.34
C ALA A 278 24.47 -9.47 30.49
N SER A 279 23.30 -10.01 30.19
CA SER A 279 22.25 -10.25 31.20
C SER A 279 22.00 -11.73 31.36
N ASP A 280 21.95 -12.20 32.60
CA ASP A 280 21.55 -13.57 32.94
C ASP A 280 20.09 -13.88 32.55
N ASN A 281 19.28 -12.84 32.34
CA ASN A 281 17.93 -12.99 31.82
C ASN A 281 17.96 -13.10 30.28
N PRO A 282 17.68 -14.26 29.68
CA PRO A 282 17.72 -14.44 28.23
C PRO A 282 16.66 -13.61 27.49
N ASN A 283 15.64 -13.12 28.19
CA ASN A 283 14.62 -12.26 27.62
C ASN A 283 14.97 -10.76 27.72
N ALA A 284 16.06 -10.39 28.38
CA ALA A 284 16.53 -9.01 28.41
C ALA A 284 16.95 -8.57 27.01
N TYR A 285 16.68 -7.30 26.69
CA TYR A 285 17.06 -6.73 25.41
C TYR A 285 18.56 -6.46 25.35
N ILE A 286 19.18 -6.73 24.20
CA ILE A 286 20.58 -6.38 23.92
C ILE A 286 20.72 -4.84 23.86
N PHE A 287 19.67 -4.15 23.41
CA PHE A 287 19.61 -2.69 23.25
C PHE A 287 18.47 -2.10 24.08
N PRO A 288 18.59 -2.01 25.42
CA PRO A 288 17.50 -1.63 26.32
C PRO A 288 16.99 -0.19 26.09
N LYS A 289 17.86 0.80 25.80
CA LYS A 289 17.44 2.17 25.48
C LYS A 289 16.63 2.20 24.17
N ALA A 290 17.09 1.51 23.13
CA ALA A 290 16.37 1.39 21.87
C ALA A 290 15.03 0.64 22.04
N ALA A 291 14.99 -0.41 22.86
CA ALA A 291 13.78 -1.16 23.15
C ALA A 291 12.72 -0.31 23.84
N SER A 292 13.10 0.58 24.77
CA SER A 292 12.20 1.47 25.50
C SER A 292 11.56 2.57 24.64
N ALA A 293 12.11 2.85 23.46
CA ALA A 293 11.56 3.88 22.57
C ALA A 293 10.10 3.56 22.18
N LYS A 294 9.18 4.49 22.38
CA LYS A 294 7.74 4.30 22.08
C LYS A 294 7.48 3.94 20.60
N ARG A 295 8.27 4.50 19.67
CA ARG A 295 8.13 4.27 18.22
C ARG A 295 9.51 4.17 17.55
N THR A 296 9.65 3.30 16.57
CA THR A 296 10.88 3.21 15.74
C THR A 296 11.22 4.53 15.03
N GLY A 297 10.22 5.40 14.82
CA GLY A 297 10.44 6.73 14.22
C GLY A 297 11.30 7.66 15.10
N SER A 298 11.27 7.53 16.43
CA SER A 298 12.16 8.31 17.30
C SER A 298 13.62 7.86 17.15
N LEU A 299 13.87 6.55 17.06
CA LEU A 299 15.20 6.01 16.78
C LEU A 299 15.72 6.45 15.40
N SER A 300 14.85 6.49 14.38
CA SER A 300 15.24 7.00 13.06
C SER A 300 15.63 8.48 13.10
N ASN A 301 15.04 9.26 14.02
CA ASN A 301 15.43 10.65 14.22
C ASN A 301 16.79 10.77 14.92
N GLN A 302 17.03 9.97 15.98
CA GLN A 302 18.33 9.91 16.67
C GLN A 302 19.43 9.49 15.71
N PHE A 303 19.19 8.45 14.88
CA PHE A 303 20.17 8.06 13.86
C PHE A 303 20.46 9.18 12.85
N ARG A 304 19.46 10.01 12.52
CA ARG A 304 19.69 11.17 11.66
C ARG A 304 20.60 12.21 12.34
N GLU A 305 20.52 12.37 13.64
CA GLU A 305 21.43 13.24 14.41
C GLU A 305 22.86 12.68 14.33
N ILE A 306 23.05 11.38 14.55
CA ILE A 306 24.35 10.73 14.35
C ILE A 306 24.89 10.90 12.91
N LEU A 307 24.02 10.85 11.90
CA LEU A 307 24.42 11.12 10.52
C LEU A 307 24.83 12.57 10.30
N ALA A 308 24.22 13.52 11.00
CA ALA A 308 24.60 14.92 10.94
C ALA A 308 25.97 15.16 11.62
N ASP A 309 26.19 14.55 12.77
CA ASP A 309 27.48 14.59 13.48
C ASP A 309 28.60 13.93 12.67
N ALA A 310 28.27 12.89 11.87
CA ALA A 310 29.17 12.28 10.92
C ALA A 310 29.41 13.14 9.64
N GLY A 311 28.73 14.30 9.49
CA GLY A 311 28.82 15.16 8.32
C GLY A 311 28.21 14.55 7.04
N LEU A 312 27.19 13.70 7.18
CA LEU A 312 26.55 13.00 6.05
C LEU A 312 25.20 13.60 5.66
N VAL A 313 24.58 14.36 6.53
CA VAL A 313 23.31 15.04 6.29
C VAL A 313 23.31 16.37 7.05
N GLU A 314 22.51 17.31 6.57
CA GLU A 314 22.33 18.59 7.30
C GLU A 314 21.62 18.34 8.65
N PRO A 315 22.04 19.05 9.71
CA PRO A 315 21.35 19.06 10.99
C PRO A 315 19.88 19.41 10.83
N ARG A 316 19.03 18.85 11.66
CA ARG A 316 17.59 19.19 11.62
C ARG A 316 17.38 20.63 12.07
N THR A 317 16.89 21.46 11.18
CA THR A 317 16.34 22.74 11.58
C THR A 317 14.98 22.49 12.25
N HIS A 318 14.86 22.76 13.56
CA HIS A 318 13.61 22.66 14.32
C HIS A 318 12.55 23.71 13.91
N LYS A 319 12.81 24.50 12.89
CA LYS A 319 11.86 25.49 12.37
C LYS A 319 10.77 24.74 11.59
N SER A 320 9.60 24.59 12.22
CA SER A 320 8.37 24.16 11.55
C SER A 320 7.98 25.25 10.54
N THR A 321 8.19 24.99 9.27
CA THR A 321 7.80 25.89 8.16
C THR A 321 6.33 25.75 7.77
N GLY A 322 5.45 25.24 8.62
CA GLY A 322 4.04 25.13 8.31
C GLY A 322 3.21 24.39 9.37
N LYS A 323 1.89 24.62 9.35
CA LYS A 323 0.93 23.86 10.18
C LYS A 323 0.87 22.42 9.70
N GLY A 324 1.16 21.48 10.61
CA GLY A 324 1.04 20.03 10.36
C GLY A 324 2.24 19.40 9.62
N ARG A 325 2.05 18.19 9.11
CA ARG A 325 3.06 17.38 8.39
C ARG A 325 3.50 17.95 7.02
N LEU A 326 3.02 19.11 6.64
CA LEU A 326 3.33 19.81 5.39
C LEU A 326 4.69 20.51 5.39
N GLY A 327 5.38 20.57 6.55
CA GLY A 327 6.81 20.92 6.53
C GLY A 327 7.52 19.94 5.61
N ALA A 328 8.01 20.41 4.47
CA ALA A 328 8.72 19.59 3.50
C ALA A 328 9.87 18.87 4.23
N ARG A 329 9.68 17.60 4.55
CA ARG A 329 10.77 16.76 5.04
C ARG A 329 11.71 16.62 3.87
N GLU A 330 12.84 17.25 3.98
CA GLU A 330 13.94 16.99 3.08
C GLU A 330 14.21 15.48 3.06
N ALA A 331 14.04 14.88 1.90
CA ALA A 331 14.24 13.46 1.74
C ALA A 331 15.75 13.20 1.84
N SER A 332 16.21 12.69 2.97
CA SER A 332 17.59 12.25 3.12
C SER A 332 17.88 11.09 2.18
N GLU A 333 18.99 11.16 1.47
CA GLU A 333 19.48 10.09 0.60
C GLU A 333 19.95 8.87 1.40
N VAL A 334 20.30 9.07 2.66
CA VAL A 334 20.76 8.02 3.57
C VAL A 334 19.90 7.97 4.84
N SER A 335 19.78 6.79 5.40
CA SER A 335 19.02 6.49 6.61
C SER A 335 19.55 5.20 7.24
N PHE A 336 19.06 4.77 8.40
CA PHE A 336 19.42 3.48 8.98
C PHE A 336 19.23 2.31 7.99
N GLN A 337 18.20 2.38 7.14
CA GLN A 337 17.99 1.37 6.11
C GLN A 337 19.12 1.32 5.07
N SER A 338 19.91 2.37 4.90
CA SER A 338 21.08 2.40 4.01
C SER A 338 22.18 1.46 4.47
N LEU A 339 22.31 1.15 5.79
CA LEU A 339 23.22 0.11 6.28
C LEU A 339 22.89 -1.27 5.65
N ARG A 340 21.61 -1.58 5.56
CA ARG A 340 21.14 -2.81 4.89
C ARG A 340 21.42 -2.78 3.37
N HIS A 341 21.34 -1.61 2.72
CA HIS A 341 21.73 -1.46 1.32
C HIS A 341 23.23 -1.74 1.18
N SER A 342 24.06 -1.11 2.03
CA SER A 342 25.51 -1.34 2.07
C SER A 342 25.86 -2.81 2.29
N ALA A 343 25.18 -3.50 3.23
CA ALA A 343 25.35 -4.93 3.45
C ALA A 343 25.15 -5.74 2.15
N VAL A 344 24.05 -5.49 1.45
CA VAL A 344 23.77 -6.20 0.17
C VAL A 344 24.83 -5.90 -0.88
N THR A 345 25.19 -4.62 -1.04
CA THR A 345 26.21 -4.21 -2.02
C THR A 345 27.59 -4.83 -1.69
N MET A 346 28.02 -4.79 -0.44
CA MET A 346 29.31 -5.36 0.00
C MET A 346 29.33 -6.89 -0.16
N LEU A 347 28.25 -7.60 0.20
CA LEU A 347 28.15 -9.04 0.02
C LEU A 347 28.25 -9.43 -1.46
N LYS A 348 27.61 -8.66 -2.36
CA LYS A 348 27.70 -8.93 -3.79
C LYS A 348 29.07 -8.56 -4.37
N ALA A 349 29.66 -7.46 -3.93
CA ALA A 349 31.01 -7.05 -4.32
C ALA A 349 32.07 -8.10 -3.87
N SER A 350 31.86 -8.80 -2.75
CA SER A 350 32.72 -9.90 -2.33
C SER A 350 32.54 -11.18 -3.15
N GLY A 351 31.66 -11.17 -4.15
CA GLY A 351 31.42 -12.29 -5.06
C GLY A 351 30.35 -13.28 -4.58
N LEU A 352 29.60 -12.96 -3.51
CA LEU A 352 28.46 -13.78 -3.11
C LEU A 352 27.33 -13.66 -4.14
N SER A 353 26.68 -14.79 -4.42
CA SER A 353 25.52 -14.78 -5.32
C SER A 353 24.35 -13.98 -4.72
N ASP A 354 23.47 -13.47 -5.60
CA ASP A 354 22.27 -12.75 -5.19
C ASP A 354 21.36 -13.58 -4.25
N VAL A 355 21.42 -14.90 -4.38
CA VAL A 355 20.66 -15.83 -3.52
C VAL A 355 21.17 -15.74 -2.08
N PHE A 356 22.48 -15.87 -1.88
CA PHE A 356 23.07 -15.77 -0.53
C PHE A 356 22.91 -14.38 0.07
N ALA A 357 23.14 -13.31 -0.70
CA ALA A 357 22.94 -11.95 -0.21
C ALA A 357 21.49 -11.72 0.22
N ARG A 358 20.49 -12.26 -0.52
CA ARG A 358 19.07 -12.20 -0.15
C ARG A 358 18.78 -13.02 1.12
N GLU A 359 19.39 -14.17 1.26
CA GLU A 359 19.22 -15.04 2.44
C GLU A 359 19.70 -14.31 3.69
N ILE A 360 20.91 -13.78 3.68
CA ILE A 360 21.52 -13.06 4.80
C ILE A 360 20.68 -11.86 5.23
N VAL A 361 20.22 -11.03 4.28
CA VAL A 361 19.43 -9.84 4.65
C VAL A 361 17.93 -10.13 4.76
N GLY A 362 17.45 -11.30 4.40
CA GLY A 362 16.02 -11.66 4.44
C GLY A 362 15.17 -10.91 3.41
N HIS A 363 15.58 -10.89 2.13
CA HIS A 363 14.75 -10.38 1.02
C HIS A 363 13.95 -11.53 0.40
N GLU A 364 12.62 -11.36 0.31
CA GLU A 364 11.73 -12.39 -0.26
C GLU A 364 11.74 -12.44 -1.79
N SER A 365 12.09 -11.34 -2.48
CA SER A 365 12.05 -11.29 -3.93
C SER A 365 13.31 -10.70 -4.56
N ALA A 366 13.68 -11.21 -5.75
CA ALA A 366 14.76 -10.68 -6.56
C ALA A 366 14.53 -9.22 -7.00
N ALA A 367 13.27 -8.81 -7.19
CA ALA A 367 12.94 -7.43 -7.54
C ALA A 367 13.27 -6.46 -6.39
N VAL A 368 13.05 -6.87 -5.13
CA VAL A 368 13.44 -6.08 -3.95
C VAL A 368 14.95 -6.05 -3.83
N SER A 369 15.64 -7.16 -3.99
CA SER A 369 17.11 -7.21 -3.91
C SER A 369 17.79 -6.30 -4.95
N ARG A 370 17.29 -6.26 -6.19
CA ARG A 370 17.81 -5.38 -7.25
C ARG A 370 17.74 -3.89 -6.92
N GLN A 371 16.75 -3.46 -6.13
CA GLN A 371 16.65 -2.06 -5.68
C GLN A 371 17.75 -1.66 -4.67
N TYR A 372 18.44 -2.63 -4.11
CA TYR A 372 19.48 -2.46 -3.09
C TYR A 372 20.88 -2.79 -3.61
N THR A 373 21.04 -2.99 -4.91
CA THR A 373 22.35 -3.36 -5.49
C THR A 373 22.84 -2.22 -6.39
N HIS A 374 23.97 -1.66 -6.04
CA HIS A 374 24.70 -0.66 -6.81
C HIS A 374 26.11 -1.21 -7.04
N LEU A 375 26.29 -2.05 -8.08
CA LEU A 375 27.61 -2.57 -8.46
C LEU A 375 28.34 -1.50 -9.27
N SER A 376 29.60 -1.25 -8.92
CA SER A 376 30.49 -0.39 -9.69
C SER A 376 31.05 -1.13 -10.93
N THR A 377 31.62 -0.38 -11.88
CA THR A 377 32.34 -0.98 -13.02
C THR A 377 33.54 -1.81 -12.55
N ASP A 378 34.18 -1.43 -11.44
CA ASP A 378 35.32 -2.15 -10.87
C ASP A 378 34.88 -3.48 -10.26
N ASP A 379 33.72 -3.54 -9.57
CA ASP A 379 33.16 -4.80 -9.09
C ASP A 379 32.89 -5.77 -10.23
N LEU A 380 32.37 -5.26 -11.35
CA LEU A 380 32.13 -6.06 -12.57
C LEU A 380 33.44 -6.54 -13.18
N ARG A 381 34.50 -5.71 -13.19
CA ARG A 381 35.83 -6.08 -13.70
C ARG A 381 36.44 -7.22 -12.88
N VAL A 382 36.40 -7.12 -11.55
CA VAL A 382 36.86 -8.19 -10.65
C VAL A 382 36.07 -9.48 -10.88
N ALA A 383 34.75 -9.40 -11.05
CA ALA A 383 33.93 -10.56 -11.33
C ALA A 383 34.28 -11.21 -12.70
N MET A 384 34.50 -10.42 -13.72
CA MET A 384 34.89 -10.91 -15.06
C MET A 384 36.23 -11.63 -15.06
N GLN A 385 37.20 -11.16 -14.26
CA GLN A 385 38.52 -11.82 -14.12
C GLN A 385 38.48 -13.19 -13.45
N ARG A 386 37.37 -13.56 -12.82
CA ARG A 386 37.14 -14.90 -12.22
C ARG A 386 36.64 -15.94 -13.21
N LEU A 387 36.30 -15.53 -14.44
CA LEU A 387 35.99 -16.50 -15.48
C LEU A 387 37.25 -17.24 -15.90
N PRO A 388 37.15 -18.57 -16.13
CA PRO A 388 38.29 -19.33 -16.59
C PRO A 388 38.77 -18.84 -17.96
N ASP A 389 40.08 -18.77 -18.17
CA ASP A 389 40.63 -18.54 -19.49
C ASP A 389 40.47 -19.82 -20.32
N VAL A 390 39.54 -19.77 -21.29
CA VAL A 390 39.23 -20.90 -22.20
C VAL A 390 40.20 -20.98 -23.40
N THR A 391 41.13 -20.04 -23.51
CA THR A 391 42.11 -19.99 -24.62
C THR A 391 43.42 -20.66 -24.26
N ASN A 392 43.70 -20.85 -22.98
CA ASN A 392 44.85 -21.57 -22.49
C ASN A 392 44.41 -22.99 -22.04
N SER A 393 44.48 -23.95 -22.96
CA SER A 393 44.36 -25.39 -22.75
C SER A 393 45.69 -26.05 -22.69
#